data_284a80086d53d91e0cdd481bcd0e55ba
#
_entry.id   284a80086d53d91e0cdd481bcd0e55ba
#
_cell.length_a   1.000
_cell.length_b   1.000
_cell.length_c   1.000
_cell.angle_alpha   90.00
_cell.angle_beta   90.00
_cell.angle_gamma   90.00
#
_symmetry.space_group_name_H-M   'P 1'
#
loop_
_entity.id
_entity.type
_entity.pdbx_description
1 polymer ?
#
loop_
_entity_poly.entity_id
_entity_poly.type
_entity_poly.pdbx_seq_one_letter_code
_entity_poly.pdbx_strand_id
1 'polypeptide(L)'
;QARVSFISHEADLALITVDEAGFFSDLKPLAIGNLPDPLQEVSVYGYPMGGKSLSITKGILSRVEQQVYAHAGAYLLAGQIDAAINPGNSGGPVIVDQQIVGVVMQANSGGRAENLGYFVPPSIIRHVLVDSEDGVRDGFPDLGFRTQTLDSPSAKAAYGLDKDQDGVLVIKVFEGSPAEGILQENDVILQIDDFKIADDGTIKLSEDLLTDYKHAIDLHHINESIAITYSRHGEKATISLLAERGMDSYSLVAGEQFDMVPEYYIYGGILFVPLNMNLIKRWGNDWGRTAPVSLLQARSEWSSPEQRELVVALQVLAADVNLGYHDWRNWVVERINGEPVRDFTQFSQALKNNTLENVVFENKNGYQLVINHETALASEAQILSQYRIPATHSAGLFED
;
A
#
# COMPACT_ATOMS: atom_id res chain seq x y z
N GLN A 1 -29.14 -8.24 12.37
CA GLN A 1 -27.70 -7.97 12.48
C GLN A 1 -27.14 -7.80 11.09
N ALA A 2 -26.06 -7.05 10.97
CA ALA A 2 -25.29 -6.92 9.75
C ALA A 2 -23.89 -7.51 9.96
N ARG A 3 -23.27 -8.01 8.91
CA ARG A 3 -21.89 -8.49 8.90
C ARG A 3 -21.15 -7.95 7.70
N VAL A 4 -19.85 -7.79 7.85
CA VAL A 4 -18.98 -7.46 6.74
C VAL A 4 -18.75 -8.73 5.93
N SER A 5 -18.98 -8.65 4.61
CA SER A 5 -18.77 -9.77 3.68
C SER A 5 -17.46 -9.65 2.89
N PHE A 6 -16.97 -8.45 2.66
CA PHE A 6 -15.71 -8.17 1.97
C PHE A 6 -15.12 -6.85 2.44
N ILE A 7 -13.79 -6.71 2.48
CA ILE A 7 -13.08 -5.49 2.80
C ILE A 7 -11.97 -5.27 1.78
N SER A 8 -11.95 -4.10 1.14
CA SER A 8 -10.80 -3.59 0.41
C SER A 8 -10.17 -2.47 1.24
N HIS A 9 -9.08 -2.79 1.94
CA HIS A 9 -8.36 -1.81 2.76
C HIS A 9 -7.73 -0.71 1.92
N GLU A 10 -7.19 -1.05 0.74
CA GLU A 10 -6.58 -0.09 -0.20
C GLU A 10 -7.59 0.96 -0.65
N ALA A 11 -8.82 0.54 -0.99
CA ALA A 11 -9.87 1.42 -1.43
C ALA A 11 -10.68 2.07 -0.29
N ASP A 12 -10.40 1.73 0.98
CA ASP A 12 -11.17 2.17 2.15
C ASP A 12 -12.68 1.85 2.02
N LEU A 13 -13.00 0.67 1.46
CA LEU A 13 -14.36 0.20 1.22
C LEU A 13 -14.62 -1.14 1.89
N ALA A 14 -15.87 -1.33 2.35
CA ALA A 14 -16.35 -2.62 2.84
C ALA A 14 -17.76 -2.92 2.31
N LEU A 15 -17.99 -4.18 1.98
CA LEU A 15 -19.33 -4.68 1.67
C LEU A 15 -19.98 -5.24 2.94
N ILE A 16 -21.19 -4.77 3.20
CA ILE A 16 -21.97 -5.16 4.37
C ILE A 16 -23.22 -5.89 3.90
N THR A 17 -23.50 -7.04 4.48
CA THR A 17 -24.73 -7.80 4.25
C THR A 17 -25.57 -7.94 5.52
N VAL A 18 -26.87 -8.19 5.37
CA VAL A 18 -27.82 -8.39 6.47
C VAL A 18 -28.37 -9.81 6.38
N ASP A 19 -28.31 -10.53 7.50
CA ASP A 19 -28.70 -11.94 7.54
C ASP A 19 -30.22 -12.15 7.55
N GLU A 20 -31.02 -11.10 7.75
CA GLU A 20 -32.47 -11.17 7.77
C GLU A 20 -33.02 -11.40 6.36
N ALA A 21 -33.67 -12.55 6.17
CA ALA A 21 -34.30 -12.90 4.91
C ALA A 21 -35.39 -11.87 4.56
N GLY A 22 -35.32 -11.31 3.36
CA GLY A 22 -36.29 -10.32 2.90
C GLY A 22 -35.97 -8.87 3.27
N PHE A 23 -34.89 -8.58 4.02
CA PHE A 23 -34.52 -7.20 4.36
C PHE A 23 -34.47 -6.25 3.13
N PHE A 24 -33.99 -6.76 2.02
CA PHE A 24 -33.85 -5.99 0.78
C PHE A 24 -35.04 -6.11 -0.18
N SER A 25 -36.08 -6.92 0.15
CA SER A 25 -37.16 -7.26 -0.80
C SER A 25 -37.96 -6.08 -1.31
N ASP A 26 -38.17 -5.06 -0.47
CA ASP A 26 -38.93 -3.86 -0.80
C ASP A 26 -38.02 -2.65 -1.11
N LEU A 27 -36.70 -2.86 -1.15
CA LEU A 27 -35.74 -1.80 -1.43
C LEU A 27 -35.34 -1.84 -2.91
N LYS A 28 -35.33 -0.65 -3.53
CA LYS A 28 -34.79 -0.48 -4.87
C LYS A 28 -33.34 -0.03 -4.75
N PRO A 29 -32.36 -0.82 -5.24
CA PRO A 29 -30.97 -0.41 -5.21
C PRO A 29 -30.75 0.80 -6.11
N LEU A 30 -29.84 1.69 -5.70
CA LEU A 30 -29.36 2.76 -6.55
C LEU A 30 -28.25 2.19 -7.47
N ALA A 31 -28.29 2.60 -8.74
CA ALA A 31 -27.23 2.26 -9.67
C ALA A 31 -25.95 3.08 -9.38
N ILE A 32 -24.79 2.49 -9.66
CA ILE A 32 -23.53 3.23 -9.66
C ILE A 32 -23.45 3.99 -10.98
N GLY A 33 -23.42 5.31 -10.89
CA GLY A 33 -23.30 6.24 -12.01
C GLY A 33 -21.86 6.36 -12.54
N ASN A 34 -21.65 7.34 -13.40
CA ASN A 34 -20.32 7.75 -13.85
C ASN A 34 -19.74 8.83 -12.94
N LEU A 35 -18.46 9.11 -13.11
CA LEU A 35 -17.82 10.25 -12.46
C LEU A 35 -18.52 11.54 -12.91
N PRO A 36 -18.94 12.43 -11.99
CA PRO A 36 -19.56 13.70 -12.35
C PRO A 36 -18.61 14.61 -13.13
N ASP A 37 -19.18 15.52 -13.92
CA ASP A 37 -18.39 16.59 -14.53
C ASP A 37 -17.98 17.64 -13.48
N PRO A 38 -16.89 18.39 -13.71
CA PRO A 38 -16.52 19.53 -12.86
C PRO A 38 -17.69 20.51 -12.72
N LEU A 39 -17.85 21.05 -11.52
CA LEU A 39 -18.93 21.96 -11.13
C LEU A 39 -20.34 21.33 -11.08
N GLN A 40 -20.50 20.07 -11.41
CA GLN A 40 -21.78 19.37 -11.26
C GLN A 40 -22.17 19.28 -9.77
N GLU A 41 -23.44 19.61 -9.48
CA GLU A 41 -23.97 19.52 -8.12
C GLU A 41 -24.05 18.06 -7.66
N VAL A 42 -23.56 17.81 -6.45
CA VAL A 42 -23.61 16.51 -5.77
C VAL A 42 -24.34 16.65 -4.43
N SER A 43 -25.04 15.60 -4.01
CA SER A 43 -25.67 15.51 -2.70
C SER A 43 -25.02 14.40 -1.88
N VAL A 44 -24.62 14.69 -0.65
CA VAL A 44 -24.03 13.74 0.29
C VAL A 44 -25.03 13.43 1.38
N TYR A 45 -25.25 12.14 1.63
CA TYR A 45 -26.16 11.63 2.65
C TYR A 45 -25.38 10.99 3.77
N GLY A 46 -25.69 11.32 5.02
CA GLY A 46 -24.98 10.75 6.16
C GLY A 46 -25.64 11.04 7.50
N TYR A 47 -25.03 10.52 8.57
CA TYR A 47 -25.45 10.72 9.95
C TYR A 47 -24.32 11.38 10.73
N PRO A 48 -24.11 12.70 10.58
CA PRO A 48 -23.02 13.41 11.26
C PRO A 48 -23.13 13.28 12.77
N MET A 49 -21.98 13.27 13.46
CA MET A 49 -21.90 13.16 14.92
C MET A 49 -22.76 14.22 15.60
N GLY A 50 -23.59 13.79 16.56
CA GLY A 50 -24.51 14.64 17.28
C GLY A 50 -25.94 14.70 16.69
N GLY A 51 -26.16 14.18 15.47
CA GLY A 51 -27.47 14.04 14.84
C GLY A 51 -28.08 12.64 15.00
N LYS A 52 -29.39 12.57 15.20
CA LYS A 52 -30.18 11.31 15.20
C LYS A 52 -30.97 11.12 13.91
N SER A 53 -30.89 12.05 12.99
CA SER A 53 -31.60 12.06 11.71
C SER A 53 -30.65 12.13 10.55
N LEU A 54 -31.08 11.61 9.40
CA LEU A 54 -30.35 11.71 8.13
C LEU A 54 -30.08 13.19 7.80
N SER A 55 -28.84 13.50 7.51
CA SER A 55 -28.40 14.81 7.03
C SER A 55 -28.10 14.72 5.54
N ILE A 56 -28.44 15.76 4.81
CA ILE A 56 -28.12 15.92 3.40
C ILE A 56 -27.35 17.23 3.25
N THR A 57 -26.12 17.12 2.74
CA THR A 57 -25.33 18.29 2.36
C THR A 57 -25.16 18.32 0.84
N LYS A 58 -25.02 19.52 0.28
CA LYS A 58 -24.82 19.73 -1.14
C LYS A 58 -23.54 20.50 -1.39
N GLY A 59 -22.93 20.22 -2.51
CA GLY A 59 -21.76 20.88 -3.04
C GLY A 59 -21.59 20.54 -4.51
N ILE A 60 -20.39 20.78 -5.04
CA ILE A 60 -20.04 20.48 -6.44
C ILE A 60 -18.78 19.60 -6.48
N LEU A 61 -18.59 18.87 -7.57
CA LEU A 61 -17.30 18.28 -7.89
C LEU A 61 -16.31 19.40 -8.22
N SER A 62 -15.27 19.57 -7.38
CA SER A 62 -14.25 20.58 -7.58
C SER A 62 -13.14 20.09 -8.52
N ARG A 63 -12.70 18.83 -8.35
CA ARG A 63 -11.69 18.17 -9.17
C ARG A 63 -11.63 16.68 -8.86
N VAL A 64 -10.85 15.96 -9.67
CA VAL A 64 -10.38 14.62 -9.35
C VAL A 64 -8.85 14.62 -9.29
N GLU A 65 -8.29 13.82 -8.41
CA GLU A 65 -6.84 13.68 -8.28
C GLU A 65 -6.50 12.34 -7.65
N GLN A 66 -5.29 11.85 -7.90
CA GLN A 66 -4.75 10.75 -7.11
C GLN A 66 -4.45 11.26 -5.70
N GLN A 67 -4.98 10.57 -4.70
CA GLN A 67 -4.84 10.92 -3.29
C GLN A 67 -4.36 9.74 -2.46
N VAL A 68 -3.64 10.04 -1.39
CA VAL A 68 -3.32 9.05 -0.37
C VAL A 68 -4.57 8.80 0.47
N TYR A 69 -5.12 7.59 0.38
CA TYR A 69 -6.26 7.17 1.22
C TYR A 69 -5.77 6.99 2.66
N ALA A 70 -6.39 7.73 3.58
CA ALA A 70 -5.90 7.83 4.96
C ALA A 70 -5.86 6.49 5.71
N HIS A 71 -6.76 5.56 5.36
CA HIS A 71 -6.84 4.25 6.00
C HIS A 71 -5.60 3.39 5.73
N ALA A 72 -5.30 3.08 4.49
CA ALA A 72 -4.21 2.17 4.13
C ALA A 72 -2.96 2.87 3.58
N GLY A 73 -3.03 4.16 3.30
CA GLY A 73 -1.94 4.88 2.64
C GLY A 73 -1.82 4.60 1.14
N ALA A 74 -2.80 3.91 0.56
CA ALA A 74 -2.86 3.64 -0.87
C ALA A 74 -3.05 4.92 -1.68
N TYR A 75 -2.41 5.01 -2.85
CA TYR A 75 -2.47 6.17 -3.74
C TYR A 75 -3.42 5.86 -4.89
N LEU A 76 -4.68 6.29 -4.77
CA LEU A 76 -5.78 5.99 -5.69
C LEU A 76 -6.56 7.25 -6.08
N LEU A 77 -7.35 7.15 -7.16
CA LEU A 77 -8.20 8.26 -7.59
C LEU A 77 -9.22 8.64 -6.52
N ALA A 78 -9.38 9.93 -6.29
CA ALA A 78 -10.40 10.51 -5.41
C ALA A 78 -11.10 11.68 -6.08
N GLY A 79 -12.41 11.82 -5.84
CA GLY A 79 -13.15 13.01 -6.19
C GLY A 79 -13.16 13.99 -5.02
N GLN A 80 -12.81 15.25 -5.26
CA GLN A 80 -12.88 16.33 -4.27
C GLN A 80 -14.16 17.13 -4.44
N ILE A 81 -14.86 17.34 -3.32
CA ILE A 81 -16.11 18.15 -3.28
C ILE A 81 -16.00 19.25 -2.20
N ASP A 82 -16.76 20.32 -2.39
CA ASP A 82 -16.89 21.41 -1.42
C ASP A 82 -18.11 21.25 -0.50
N ALA A 83 -18.86 20.14 -0.62
CA ALA A 83 -19.90 19.80 0.34
C ALA A 83 -19.32 19.66 1.75
N ALA A 84 -20.04 20.15 2.75
CA ALA A 84 -19.63 20.00 4.14
C ALA A 84 -19.58 18.54 4.57
N ILE A 85 -18.38 18.01 4.75
CA ILE A 85 -18.12 16.65 5.25
C ILE A 85 -17.69 16.74 6.70
N ASN A 86 -18.50 16.14 7.57
CA ASN A 86 -18.24 16.05 9.01
C ASN A 86 -18.09 14.58 9.42
N PRO A 87 -17.42 14.30 10.56
CA PRO A 87 -17.37 12.95 11.13
C PRO A 87 -18.80 12.36 11.25
N GLY A 88 -18.98 11.15 10.67
CA GLY A 88 -20.29 10.49 10.53
C GLY A 88 -20.89 10.55 9.12
N ASN A 89 -20.33 11.35 8.20
CA ASN A 89 -20.67 11.30 6.78
C ASN A 89 -19.85 10.24 6.01
N SER A 90 -18.69 9.85 6.53
CA SER A 90 -17.84 8.78 5.94
C SER A 90 -18.63 7.48 5.79
N GLY A 91 -18.49 6.82 4.62
CA GLY A 91 -19.29 5.67 4.22
C GLY A 91 -20.66 6.02 3.62
N GLY A 92 -21.07 7.30 3.69
CA GLY A 92 -22.32 7.79 3.07
C GLY A 92 -22.17 7.95 1.55
N PRO A 93 -23.26 7.79 0.78
CA PRO A 93 -23.21 7.94 -0.67
C PRO A 93 -23.14 9.40 -1.11
N VAL A 94 -22.38 9.62 -2.18
CA VAL A 94 -22.43 10.84 -3.00
C VAL A 94 -23.36 10.55 -4.17
N ILE A 95 -24.39 11.37 -4.35
CA ILE A 95 -25.50 11.12 -5.29
C ILE A 95 -25.60 12.25 -6.31
N VAL A 96 -25.74 11.86 -7.58
CA VAL A 96 -26.16 12.71 -8.70
C VAL A 96 -27.26 11.98 -9.47
N ASP A 97 -28.36 12.65 -9.77
CA ASP A 97 -29.48 12.12 -10.57
C ASP A 97 -29.95 10.71 -10.13
N GLN A 98 -30.09 10.50 -8.82
CA GLN A 98 -30.45 9.22 -8.21
C GLN A 98 -29.46 8.06 -8.47
N GLN A 99 -28.21 8.35 -8.83
CA GLN A 99 -27.15 7.38 -8.97
C GLN A 99 -26.05 7.66 -7.95
N ILE A 100 -25.40 6.58 -7.48
CA ILE A 100 -24.23 6.67 -6.62
C ILE A 100 -23.03 7.03 -7.48
N VAL A 101 -22.43 8.20 -7.25
CA VAL A 101 -21.21 8.66 -7.92
C VAL A 101 -19.99 8.60 -7.02
N GLY A 102 -20.16 8.13 -5.79
CA GLY A 102 -19.04 7.93 -4.86
C GLY A 102 -19.50 7.54 -3.47
N VAL A 103 -18.50 7.18 -2.65
CA VAL A 103 -18.64 6.93 -1.20
C VAL A 103 -17.70 7.88 -0.47
N VAL A 104 -18.24 8.67 0.46
CA VAL A 104 -17.44 9.63 1.26
C VAL A 104 -16.41 8.88 2.08
N MET A 105 -15.13 9.28 1.98
CA MET A 105 -14.05 8.63 2.73
C MET A 105 -13.39 9.52 3.77
N GLN A 106 -12.97 10.71 3.41
CA GLN A 106 -12.20 11.58 4.30
C GLN A 106 -12.47 13.06 4.05
N ALA A 107 -12.18 13.88 5.07
CA ALA A 107 -12.13 15.32 4.97
C ALA A 107 -10.73 15.82 5.35
N ASN A 108 -10.23 16.81 4.65
CA ASN A 108 -8.96 17.43 5.02
C ASN A 108 -9.24 18.49 6.11
N SER A 109 -8.95 18.12 7.38
CA SER A 109 -9.15 18.97 8.55
C SER A 109 -7.88 19.62 9.09
N GLY A 110 -6.80 19.60 8.31
CA GLY A 110 -5.45 20.09 8.70
C GLY A 110 -5.31 21.62 8.75
N GLY A 111 -6.25 22.36 9.34
CA GLY A 111 -6.09 23.75 9.80
C GLY A 111 -5.80 24.85 8.76
N ARG A 112 -5.65 24.52 7.47
CA ARG A 112 -5.43 25.47 6.37
C ARG A 112 -6.40 25.37 5.22
N ALA A 113 -7.25 24.36 5.18
CA ALA A 113 -8.27 24.17 4.17
C ALA A 113 -9.59 23.79 4.85
N GLU A 114 -10.59 24.66 4.75
CA GLU A 114 -11.95 24.42 5.21
C GLU A 114 -12.77 23.85 4.07
N ASN A 115 -13.69 22.90 4.37
CA ASN A 115 -14.65 22.33 3.44
C ASN A 115 -14.06 21.55 2.24
N LEU A 116 -12.97 20.78 2.44
CA LEU A 116 -12.49 19.84 1.45
C LEU A 116 -12.89 18.42 1.85
N GLY A 117 -13.86 17.86 1.16
CA GLY A 117 -14.27 16.48 1.29
C GLY A 117 -13.79 15.64 0.12
N TYR A 118 -13.43 14.38 0.38
CA TYR A 118 -13.05 13.42 -0.65
C TYR A 118 -13.98 12.22 -0.63
N PHE A 119 -14.20 11.67 -1.81
CA PHE A 119 -14.98 10.45 -1.98
C PHE A 119 -14.25 9.45 -2.90
N VAL A 120 -14.52 8.19 -2.67
CA VAL A 120 -14.09 7.07 -3.52
C VAL A 120 -14.94 7.09 -4.80
N PRO A 121 -14.36 7.26 -6.00
CA PRO A 121 -15.10 7.43 -7.24
C PRO A 121 -15.65 6.11 -7.82
N PRO A 122 -16.56 6.17 -8.81
CA PRO A 122 -17.22 4.99 -9.37
C PRO A 122 -16.26 3.95 -9.96
N SER A 123 -15.13 4.36 -10.55
CA SER A 123 -14.12 3.43 -11.09
C SER A 123 -13.56 2.52 -10.00
N ILE A 124 -13.18 3.09 -8.87
CA ILE A 124 -12.64 2.35 -7.71
C ILE A 124 -13.72 1.47 -7.07
N ILE A 125 -14.97 1.99 -6.95
CA ILE A 125 -16.08 1.20 -6.40
C ILE A 125 -16.34 -0.03 -7.27
N ARG A 126 -16.38 0.12 -8.61
CA ARG A 126 -16.59 -1.00 -9.53
C ARG A 126 -15.46 -2.01 -9.46
N HIS A 127 -14.20 -1.54 -9.38
CA HIS A 127 -13.04 -2.40 -9.20
C HIS A 127 -13.23 -3.30 -7.95
N VAL A 128 -13.54 -2.71 -6.79
CA VAL A 128 -13.74 -3.45 -5.54
C VAL A 128 -14.92 -4.42 -5.63
N LEU A 129 -15.99 -4.07 -6.35
CA LEU A 129 -17.14 -4.97 -6.52
C LEU A 129 -16.77 -6.20 -7.36
N VAL A 130 -16.01 -6.03 -8.43
CA VAL A 130 -15.50 -7.16 -9.24
C VAL A 130 -14.55 -8.02 -8.42
N ASP A 131 -13.59 -7.40 -7.72
CA ASP A 131 -12.62 -8.07 -6.85
C ASP A 131 -13.32 -8.91 -5.74
N SER A 132 -14.52 -8.49 -5.32
CA SER A 132 -15.29 -9.17 -4.28
C SER A 132 -16.06 -10.42 -4.76
N GLU A 133 -16.16 -10.69 -6.07
CA GLU A 133 -17.04 -11.73 -6.62
C GLU A 133 -16.60 -13.15 -6.25
N ASP A 134 -15.30 -13.40 -6.19
CA ASP A 134 -14.74 -14.69 -5.78
C ASP A 134 -14.38 -14.76 -4.28
N GLY A 135 -14.46 -13.62 -3.58
CA GLY A 135 -14.15 -13.51 -2.16
C GLY A 135 -12.65 -13.41 -1.86
N VAL A 136 -11.81 -13.36 -2.87
CA VAL A 136 -10.36 -13.11 -2.76
C VAL A 136 -10.10 -11.61 -2.95
N ARG A 137 -9.22 -11.03 -2.15
CA ARG A 137 -8.82 -9.64 -2.28
C ARG A 137 -7.51 -9.59 -3.08
N ASP A 138 -7.60 -9.34 -4.37
CA ASP A 138 -6.45 -9.20 -5.26
C ASP A 138 -5.86 -7.79 -5.23
N GLY A 139 -6.70 -6.77 -5.01
CA GLY A 139 -6.31 -5.36 -4.92
C GLY A 139 -5.95 -4.72 -6.26
N PHE A 140 -5.18 -3.63 -6.21
CA PHE A 140 -4.83 -2.84 -7.39
C PHE A 140 -3.45 -3.21 -7.92
N PRO A 141 -3.27 -3.30 -9.26
CA PRO A 141 -2.03 -3.78 -9.85
C PRO A 141 -0.87 -2.77 -9.80
N ASP A 142 0.35 -3.29 -9.79
CA ASP A 142 1.60 -2.55 -10.04
C ASP A 142 2.42 -3.29 -11.09
N LEU A 143 2.81 -2.59 -12.16
CA LEU A 143 3.56 -3.15 -13.28
C LEU A 143 5.08 -3.19 -13.04
N GLY A 144 5.54 -2.64 -11.91
CA GLY A 144 6.94 -2.71 -11.50
C GLY A 144 7.88 -1.79 -12.24
N PHE A 145 7.45 -0.59 -12.57
CA PHE A 145 8.32 0.49 -13.02
C PHE A 145 7.98 1.80 -12.31
N ARG A 146 8.93 2.72 -12.29
CA ARG A 146 8.72 4.09 -11.79
C ARG A 146 9.17 5.08 -12.83
N THR A 147 8.50 6.23 -12.85
CA THR A 147 8.73 7.28 -13.84
C THR A 147 8.99 8.62 -13.21
N GLN A 148 9.50 9.54 -14.01
CA GLN A 148 9.53 10.97 -13.72
C GLN A 148 8.91 11.76 -14.87
N THR A 149 8.46 12.98 -14.59
CA THR A 149 7.95 13.92 -15.59
C THR A 149 9.03 14.30 -16.61
N LEU A 150 8.61 14.67 -17.82
CA LEU A 150 9.50 14.98 -18.92
C LEU A 150 9.21 16.36 -19.55
N ASP A 151 8.90 17.36 -18.69
CA ASP A 151 8.52 18.72 -19.11
C ASP A 151 9.63 19.50 -19.83
N SER A 152 10.89 19.12 -19.57
CA SER A 152 12.04 19.85 -20.12
C SER A 152 12.25 19.54 -21.60
N PRO A 153 12.27 20.54 -22.52
CA PRO A 153 12.60 20.33 -23.92
C PRO A 153 13.99 19.71 -24.14
N SER A 154 14.95 20.02 -23.27
CA SER A 154 16.28 19.42 -23.33
C SER A 154 16.27 17.95 -22.94
N ALA A 155 15.44 17.58 -21.96
CA ALA A 155 15.26 16.18 -21.58
C ALA A 155 14.55 15.39 -22.69
N LYS A 156 13.46 15.92 -23.29
CA LYS A 156 12.80 15.30 -24.46
C LYS A 156 13.81 14.99 -25.59
N ALA A 157 14.60 15.99 -25.97
CA ALA A 157 15.61 15.82 -27.00
C ALA A 157 16.69 14.78 -26.65
N ALA A 158 17.10 14.71 -25.36
CA ALA A 158 18.09 13.73 -24.90
C ALA A 158 17.59 12.28 -24.99
N TYR A 159 16.28 12.07 -24.85
CA TYR A 159 15.66 10.75 -24.95
C TYR A 159 15.00 10.48 -26.33
N GLY A 160 15.31 11.32 -27.34
CA GLY A 160 14.89 11.09 -28.72
C GLY A 160 13.43 11.42 -29.00
N LEU A 161 12.79 12.26 -28.19
CA LEU A 161 11.43 12.72 -28.45
C LEU A 161 11.43 14.01 -29.25
N ASP A 162 10.48 14.12 -30.18
CA ASP A 162 10.13 15.38 -30.83
C ASP A 162 9.46 16.35 -29.82
N LYS A 163 9.47 17.64 -30.13
CA LYS A 163 8.90 18.67 -29.23
C LYS A 163 7.41 18.48 -28.95
N ASP A 164 6.70 17.90 -29.90
CA ASP A 164 5.23 17.68 -29.83
C ASP A 164 4.88 16.28 -29.31
N GLN A 165 5.87 15.52 -28.84
CA GLN A 165 5.67 14.22 -28.22
C GLN A 165 5.72 14.36 -26.71
N ASP A 166 4.70 13.83 -26.04
CA ASP A 166 4.54 13.84 -24.61
C ASP A 166 4.75 12.43 -24.04
N GLY A 167 5.04 12.36 -22.75
CA GLY A 167 5.22 11.10 -22.03
C GLY A 167 6.04 11.27 -20.76
N VAL A 168 6.26 10.15 -20.07
CA VAL A 168 7.02 10.08 -18.81
C VAL A 168 8.21 9.16 -18.95
N LEU A 169 9.34 9.55 -18.35
CA LEU A 169 10.60 8.81 -18.42
C LEU A 169 10.63 7.68 -17.40
N VAL A 170 10.91 6.46 -17.82
CA VAL A 170 11.18 5.32 -16.93
C VAL A 170 12.52 5.53 -16.23
N ILE A 171 12.51 5.65 -14.92
CA ILE A 171 13.71 5.84 -14.07
C ILE A 171 14.11 4.58 -13.31
N LYS A 172 13.20 3.60 -13.21
CA LYS A 172 13.43 2.33 -12.53
C LYS A 172 12.53 1.25 -13.10
N VAL A 173 13.09 0.07 -13.31
CA VAL A 173 12.36 -1.19 -13.53
C VAL A 173 12.75 -2.15 -12.42
N PHE A 174 11.77 -2.77 -11.78
CA PHE A 174 12.01 -3.70 -10.68
C PHE A 174 12.24 -5.11 -11.17
N GLU A 175 13.19 -5.78 -10.57
CA GLU A 175 13.46 -7.19 -10.82
C GLU A 175 12.29 -8.07 -10.33
N GLY A 176 11.95 -9.12 -11.09
CA GLY A 176 10.79 -9.97 -10.85
C GLY A 176 9.46 -9.29 -11.14
N SER A 177 9.45 -8.15 -11.87
CA SER A 177 8.24 -7.44 -12.26
C SER A 177 7.76 -7.80 -13.67
N PRO A 178 6.48 -7.54 -14.01
CA PRO A 178 5.97 -7.65 -15.38
C PRO A 178 6.74 -6.82 -16.42
N ALA A 179 7.34 -5.71 -15.97
CA ALA A 179 8.12 -4.82 -16.83
C ALA A 179 9.57 -5.32 -17.08
N GLU A 180 10.09 -6.25 -16.25
CA GLU A 180 11.46 -6.70 -16.33
C GLU A 180 11.79 -7.36 -17.68
N GLY A 181 12.95 -7.00 -18.24
CA GLY A 181 13.40 -7.51 -19.54
C GLY A 181 12.63 -6.98 -20.74
N ILE A 182 11.55 -6.22 -20.52
CA ILE A 182 10.70 -5.63 -21.56
C ILE A 182 10.92 -4.11 -21.61
N LEU A 183 10.62 -3.40 -20.52
CA LEU A 183 10.96 -1.98 -20.36
C LEU A 183 12.38 -1.83 -19.82
N GLN A 184 12.97 -0.67 -20.06
CA GLN A 184 14.31 -0.31 -19.58
C GLN A 184 14.30 1.11 -19.01
N GLU A 185 15.25 1.38 -18.13
CA GLU A 185 15.51 2.76 -17.70
C GLU A 185 15.85 3.61 -18.94
N ASN A 186 15.31 4.80 -19.00
CA ASN A 186 15.34 5.75 -20.10
C ASN A 186 14.37 5.46 -21.27
N ASP A 187 13.51 4.45 -21.20
CA ASP A 187 12.33 4.40 -22.07
C ASP A 187 11.36 5.53 -21.70
N VAL A 188 10.61 6.03 -22.65
CA VAL A 188 9.56 7.02 -22.41
C VAL A 188 8.20 6.38 -22.65
N ILE A 189 7.37 6.27 -21.61
CA ILE A 189 6.00 5.78 -21.72
C ILE A 189 5.13 6.90 -22.31
N LEU A 190 4.50 6.60 -23.44
CA LEU A 190 3.69 7.56 -24.20
C LEU A 190 2.20 7.35 -23.98
N GLN A 191 1.80 6.08 -23.72
CA GLN A 191 0.39 5.71 -23.65
C GLN A 191 0.20 4.42 -22.87
N ILE A 192 -0.87 4.34 -22.09
CA ILE A 192 -1.36 3.12 -21.43
C ILE A 192 -2.79 2.89 -21.93
N ASP A 193 -3.04 1.75 -22.57
CA ASP A 193 -4.26 1.44 -23.33
C ASP A 193 -4.63 2.60 -24.26
N ASP A 194 -5.81 3.22 -24.08
CA ASP A 194 -6.25 4.36 -24.87
C ASP A 194 -5.84 5.72 -24.28
N PHE A 195 -5.19 5.74 -23.11
CA PHE A 195 -4.80 6.95 -22.39
C PHE A 195 -3.42 7.44 -22.80
N LYS A 196 -3.36 8.55 -23.55
CA LYS A 196 -2.10 9.25 -23.84
C LYS A 196 -1.63 9.99 -22.59
N ILE A 197 -0.34 9.89 -22.31
CA ILE A 197 0.29 10.49 -21.14
C ILE A 197 0.93 11.81 -21.54
N ALA A 198 0.62 12.88 -20.82
CA ALA A 198 1.25 14.17 -20.97
C ALA A 198 2.63 14.21 -20.26
N ASP A 199 3.42 15.25 -20.49
CA ASP A 199 4.78 15.41 -19.94
C ASP A 199 4.83 15.45 -18.42
N ASP A 200 3.76 15.98 -17.81
CA ASP A 200 3.59 16.07 -16.36
C ASP A 200 3.05 14.76 -15.74
N GLY A 201 2.87 13.71 -16.56
CA GLY A 201 2.34 12.43 -16.12
C GLY A 201 0.82 12.36 -16.07
N THR A 202 0.11 13.39 -16.54
CA THR A 202 -1.35 13.36 -16.53
C THR A 202 -1.94 12.66 -17.75
N ILE A 203 -3.14 12.10 -17.55
CA ILE A 203 -4.02 11.55 -18.59
C ILE A 203 -5.37 12.24 -18.53
N LYS A 204 -6.11 12.25 -19.66
CA LYS A 204 -7.46 12.78 -19.74
C LYS A 204 -8.47 11.70 -19.40
N LEU A 205 -9.29 11.94 -18.37
CA LEU A 205 -10.49 11.12 -18.08
C LEU A 205 -11.71 11.64 -18.87
N SER A 206 -11.79 12.96 -19.06
CA SER A 206 -12.75 13.64 -19.92
C SER A 206 -12.11 14.92 -20.47
N GLU A 207 -12.90 15.77 -21.17
CA GLU A 207 -12.39 17.03 -21.70
C GLU A 207 -11.83 17.95 -20.61
N ASP A 208 -12.48 17.97 -19.44
CA ASP A 208 -12.17 18.88 -18.33
C ASP A 208 -11.56 18.19 -17.09
N LEU A 209 -11.34 16.87 -17.15
CA LEU A 209 -10.79 16.10 -16.02
C LEU A 209 -9.46 15.45 -16.37
N LEU A 210 -8.43 15.83 -15.63
CA LEU A 210 -7.09 15.25 -15.71
C LEU A 210 -6.77 14.51 -14.42
N THR A 211 -5.98 13.44 -14.52
CA THR A 211 -5.43 12.72 -13.36
C THR A 211 -4.09 12.10 -13.70
N ASP A 212 -3.37 11.59 -12.70
CA ASP A 212 -2.12 10.86 -12.90
C ASP A 212 -2.37 9.57 -13.74
N TYR A 213 -1.42 9.23 -14.61
CA TYR A 213 -1.49 8.07 -15.50
C TYR A 213 -1.63 6.73 -14.76
N LYS A 214 -1.22 6.67 -13.49
CA LYS A 214 -1.39 5.49 -12.66
C LYS A 214 -2.83 5.00 -12.63
N HIS A 215 -3.79 5.93 -12.71
CA HIS A 215 -5.21 5.56 -12.76
C HIS A 215 -5.55 4.65 -13.94
N ALA A 216 -4.88 4.79 -15.09
CA ALA A 216 -5.09 3.86 -16.21
C ALA A 216 -4.69 2.42 -15.85
N ILE A 217 -3.66 2.25 -15.01
CA ILE A 217 -3.27 0.94 -14.45
C ILE A 217 -4.30 0.48 -13.42
N ASP A 218 -4.77 1.37 -12.53
CA ASP A 218 -5.74 1.07 -11.46
C ASP A 218 -7.13 0.65 -12.01
N LEU A 219 -7.42 0.87 -13.29
CA LEU A 219 -8.65 0.40 -13.93
C LEU A 219 -8.65 -1.11 -14.22
N HIS A 220 -7.49 -1.76 -14.16
CA HIS A 220 -7.32 -3.19 -14.41
C HIS A 220 -7.29 -4.00 -13.12
N HIS A 221 -7.60 -5.29 -13.27
CA HIS A 221 -7.49 -6.29 -12.21
C HIS A 221 -6.19 -7.08 -12.32
N ILE A 222 -5.82 -7.74 -11.23
CA ILE A 222 -4.71 -8.70 -11.25
C ILE A 222 -5.03 -9.80 -12.27
N ASN A 223 -4.00 -10.27 -12.99
CA ASN A 223 -4.06 -11.18 -14.13
C ASN A 223 -4.66 -10.61 -15.42
N GLU A 224 -4.90 -9.31 -15.51
CA GLU A 224 -5.24 -8.65 -16.77
C GLU A 224 -3.99 -8.15 -17.50
N SER A 225 -4.10 -8.05 -18.84
CA SER A 225 -3.04 -7.56 -19.71
C SER A 225 -3.26 -6.10 -20.03
N ILE A 226 -2.23 -5.27 -19.83
CA ILE A 226 -2.25 -3.83 -20.00
C ILE A 226 -1.34 -3.47 -21.18
N ALA A 227 -1.86 -2.74 -22.17
CA ALA A 227 -1.10 -2.30 -23.33
C ALA A 227 -0.28 -1.04 -22.98
N ILE A 228 1.03 -1.09 -23.23
CA ILE A 228 1.95 0.03 -22.99
C ILE A 228 2.60 0.42 -24.31
N THR A 229 2.42 1.66 -24.74
CA THR A 229 3.17 2.24 -25.84
C THR A 229 4.30 3.09 -25.30
N TYR A 230 5.51 2.79 -25.73
CA TYR A 230 6.72 3.50 -25.28
C TYR A 230 7.61 3.89 -26.45
N SER A 231 8.54 4.81 -26.20
CA SER A 231 9.62 5.19 -27.11
C SER A 231 10.96 4.79 -26.49
N ARG A 232 11.81 4.13 -27.28
CA ARG A 232 13.19 3.81 -26.95
C ARG A 232 14.10 4.40 -28.00
N HIS A 233 14.91 5.39 -27.64
CA HIS A 233 15.78 6.13 -28.58
C HIS A 233 15.03 6.71 -29.80
N GLY A 234 13.79 7.15 -29.62
CA GLY A 234 12.93 7.68 -30.69
C GLY A 234 12.13 6.63 -31.46
N GLU A 235 12.41 5.35 -31.29
CA GLU A 235 11.61 4.26 -31.88
C GLU A 235 10.44 3.88 -30.99
N LYS A 236 9.23 3.88 -31.57
CA LYS A 236 8.00 3.53 -30.81
C LYS A 236 7.70 2.04 -30.92
N ALA A 237 7.29 1.47 -29.81
CA ALA A 237 6.79 0.10 -29.73
C ALA A 237 5.58 0.03 -28.80
N THR A 238 4.73 -0.97 -29.01
CA THR A 238 3.63 -1.32 -28.10
C THR A 238 3.82 -2.75 -27.61
N ILE A 239 3.70 -2.92 -26.32
CA ILE A 239 3.83 -4.21 -25.62
C ILE A 239 2.58 -4.45 -24.77
N SER A 240 2.41 -5.66 -24.28
CA SER A 240 1.39 -6.02 -23.31
C SER A 240 2.07 -6.58 -22.07
N LEU A 241 1.81 -5.98 -20.92
CA LEU A 241 2.31 -6.45 -19.61
C LEU A 241 1.16 -7.10 -18.84
N LEU A 242 1.41 -8.28 -18.29
CA LEU A 242 0.46 -8.96 -17.43
C LEU A 242 0.57 -8.39 -16.00
N ALA A 243 -0.54 -7.91 -15.44
CA ALA A 243 -0.60 -7.36 -14.09
C ALA A 243 -0.61 -8.48 -13.04
N GLU A 244 0.56 -9.00 -12.67
CA GLU A 244 0.69 -10.16 -11.78
C GLU A 244 0.84 -9.79 -10.28
N ARG A 245 1.10 -8.53 -9.98
CA ARG A 245 1.44 -8.09 -8.61
C ARG A 245 0.64 -6.88 -8.20
N GLY A 246 0.23 -6.89 -6.93
CA GLY A 246 -0.48 -5.78 -6.34
C GLY A 246 0.41 -4.60 -5.97
N MET A 247 -0.25 -3.53 -5.58
CA MET A 247 0.37 -2.30 -5.07
C MET A 247 1.34 -2.62 -3.92
N ASP A 248 2.41 -1.84 -3.81
CA ASP A 248 3.47 -2.00 -2.79
C ASP A 248 4.35 -3.26 -2.88
N SER A 249 4.15 -4.14 -3.88
CA SER A 249 4.95 -5.37 -4.04
C SER A 249 6.45 -5.14 -4.20
N TYR A 250 6.87 -3.92 -4.53
CA TYR A 250 8.27 -3.55 -4.76
C TYR A 250 8.84 -2.64 -3.67
N SER A 251 8.10 -2.37 -2.61
CA SER A 251 8.57 -1.60 -1.46
C SER A 251 9.36 -2.50 -0.51
N LEU A 252 10.51 -2.03 0.00
CA LEU A 252 11.29 -2.78 1.00
C LEU A 252 10.56 -2.88 2.34
N VAL A 253 9.75 -1.87 2.67
CA VAL A 253 8.87 -1.87 3.84
C VAL A 253 7.45 -2.07 3.37
N ALA A 254 6.89 -3.22 3.70
CA ALA A 254 5.49 -3.52 3.38
C ALA A 254 4.53 -2.47 3.94
N GLY A 255 3.45 -2.18 3.21
CA GLY A 255 2.36 -1.31 3.64
C GLY A 255 1.72 -1.77 4.94
N GLU A 256 0.65 -1.11 5.37
CA GLU A 256 -0.11 -1.58 6.53
C GLU A 256 -0.79 -2.91 6.23
N GLN A 257 -0.56 -3.86 7.09
CA GLN A 257 -1.19 -5.17 7.06
C GLN A 257 -2.40 -5.17 7.98
N PHE A 258 -3.56 -5.53 7.43
CA PHE A 258 -4.83 -5.60 8.13
C PHE A 258 -5.31 -7.05 8.20
N ASP A 259 -6.06 -7.39 9.24
CA ASP A 259 -6.68 -8.70 9.42
C ASP A 259 -5.68 -9.89 9.42
N MET A 260 -4.41 -9.60 9.70
CA MET A 260 -3.34 -10.59 9.78
C MET A 260 -2.73 -10.61 11.17
N VAL A 261 -2.36 -11.79 11.63
CA VAL A 261 -1.58 -11.95 12.86
C VAL A 261 -0.14 -11.53 12.55
N PRO A 262 0.47 -10.61 13.33
CA PRO A 262 1.86 -10.20 13.10
C PRO A 262 2.82 -11.39 13.16
N GLU A 263 3.73 -11.46 12.20
CA GLU A 263 4.81 -12.44 12.23
C GLU A 263 5.86 -12.06 13.27
N TYR A 264 6.35 -13.06 13.98
CA TYR A 264 7.44 -12.90 14.92
C TYR A 264 8.20 -14.20 15.16
N TYR A 265 9.45 -14.06 15.59
CA TYR A 265 10.28 -15.16 16.09
C TYR A 265 11.08 -14.68 17.31
N ILE A 266 11.06 -15.46 18.40
CA ILE A 266 11.85 -15.22 19.60
C ILE A 266 12.99 -16.23 19.65
N TYR A 267 14.22 -15.72 19.62
CA TYR A 267 15.41 -16.56 19.70
C TYR A 267 16.38 -16.00 20.74
N GLY A 268 16.79 -16.81 21.72
CA GLY A 268 17.63 -16.35 22.83
C GLY A 268 17.04 -15.18 23.62
N GLY A 269 15.72 -15.05 23.63
CA GLY A 269 14.99 -13.93 24.25
C GLY A 269 14.94 -12.66 23.42
N ILE A 270 15.47 -12.66 22.19
CA ILE A 270 15.35 -11.53 21.29
C ILE A 270 14.12 -11.72 20.43
N LEU A 271 13.24 -10.70 20.40
CA LEU A 271 12.06 -10.68 19.57
C LEU A 271 12.39 -10.08 18.20
N PHE A 272 12.32 -10.91 17.16
CA PHE A 272 12.49 -10.51 15.77
C PHE A 272 11.15 -10.42 15.05
N VAL A 273 11.00 -9.41 14.19
CA VAL A 273 9.80 -9.16 13.37
C VAL A 273 10.19 -8.61 12.00
N PRO A 274 9.40 -8.83 10.94
CA PRO A 274 9.59 -8.11 9.70
C PRO A 274 9.21 -6.64 9.88
N LEU A 275 9.91 -5.74 9.16
CA LEU A 275 9.58 -4.32 9.17
C LEU A 275 8.42 -4.03 8.22
N ASN A 276 7.34 -3.50 8.76
CA ASN A 276 6.19 -3.03 8.00
C ASN A 276 5.66 -1.70 8.56
N MET A 277 4.69 -1.09 7.90
CA MET A 277 4.12 0.18 8.32
C MET A 277 3.39 0.10 9.66
N ASN A 278 2.80 -1.07 10.04
CA ASN A 278 2.20 -1.25 11.37
C ASN A 278 3.24 -1.04 12.48
N LEU A 279 4.46 -1.58 12.27
CA LEU A 279 5.55 -1.39 13.22
C LEU A 279 5.99 0.08 13.28
N ILE A 280 6.13 0.76 12.15
CA ILE A 280 6.52 2.18 12.10
C ILE A 280 5.46 3.08 12.74
N LYS A 281 4.18 2.85 12.48
CA LYS A 281 3.07 3.64 13.03
C LYS A 281 2.87 3.48 14.55
N ARG A 282 3.49 2.49 15.20
CA ARG A 282 3.45 2.35 16.68
C ARG A 282 4.02 3.56 17.44
N TRP A 283 4.81 4.42 16.79
CA TRP A 283 5.30 5.67 17.37
C TRP A 283 4.24 6.79 17.41
N GLY A 284 2.97 6.47 17.11
CA GLY A 284 1.83 7.38 17.21
C GLY A 284 1.62 8.24 15.97
N ASN A 285 0.73 9.21 16.05
CA ASN A 285 0.33 10.03 14.90
C ASN A 285 1.50 10.79 14.25
N ASP A 286 2.53 11.15 15.04
CA ASP A 286 3.73 11.83 14.57
C ASP A 286 4.88 10.86 14.21
N TRP A 287 4.57 9.58 13.89
CA TRP A 287 5.56 8.54 13.60
C TRP A 287 6.65 8.98 12.59
N GLY A 288 6.29 9.78 11.59
CA GLY A 288 7.25 10.31 10.60
C GLY A 288 8.36 11.19 11.19
N ARG A 289 8.24 11.60 12.47
CA ARG A 289 9.23 12.42 13.20
C ARG A 289 9.78 11.70 14.42
N THR A 290 9.05 10.75 14.98
CA THR A 290 9.34 10.11 16.27
C THR A 290 9.89 8.70 16.14
N ALA A 291 9.61 8.01 15.02
CA ALA A 291 10.19 6.70 14.76
C ALA A 291 11.72 6.78 14.51
N PRO A 292 12.47 5.71 14.77
CA PRO A 292 13.91 5.68 14.49
C PRO A 292 14.24 6.02 13.05
N VAL A 293 15.27 6.86 12.85
CA VAL A 293 15.67 7.36 11.52
C VAL A 293 16.00 6.22 10.57
N SER A 294 16.62 5.14 11.05
CA SER A 294 16.94 3.97 10.23
C SER A 294 15.69 3.29 9.65
N LEU A 295 14.60 3.20 10.42
CA LEU A 295 13.34 2.62 9.96
C LEU A 295 12.61 3.56 8.98
N LEU A 296 12.69 4.88 9.22
CA LEU A 296 12.11 5.88 8.31
C LEU A 296 12.83 5.94 6.97
N GLN A 297 14.16 5.81 6.95
CA GLN A 297 14.94 5.76 5.71
C GLN A 297 14.60 4.54 4.88
N ALA A 298 14.49 3.36 5.49
CA ALA A 298 14.12 2.12 4.83
C ALA A 298 12.79 2.20 4.06
N ARG A 299 11.86 3.03 4.52
CA ARG A 299 10.57 3.24 3.86
C ARG A 299 10.69 3.83 2.44
N SER A 300 11.78 4.51 2.14
CA SER A 300 12.05 5.09 0.82
C SER A 300 12.86 4.16 -0.08
N GLU A 301 13.22 2.99 0.42
CA GLU A 301 14.03 2.01 -0.30
C GLU A 301 13.13 0.99 -0.99
N TRP A 302 13.64 0.44 -2.08
CA TRP A 302 12.96 -0.57 -2.86
C TRP A 302 13.46 -1.97 -2.50
N SER A 303 12.60 -2.95 -2.60
CA SER A 303 13.01 -4.36 -2.49
C SER A 303 13.89 -4.77 -3.67
N SER A 304 14.76 -5.74 -3.43
CA SER A 304 15.56 -6.42 -4.44
C SER A 304 15.53 -7.93 -4.19
N PRO A 305 16.00 -8.76 -5.13
CA PRO A 305 16.11 -10.22 -4.91
C PRO A 305 17.00 -10.58 -3.73
N GLU A 306 18.02 -9.76 -3.45
CA GLU A 306 18.93 -9.95 -2.32
C GLU A 306 18.35 -9.47 -0.99
N GLN A 307 17.42 -8.50 -1.03
CA GLN A 307 16.79 -7.94 0.16
C GLN A 307 15.33 -7.58 -0.11
N ARG A 308 14.42 -8.48 0.22
CA ARG A 308 12.97 -8.32 0.04
C ARG A 308 12.28 -7.67 1.22
N GLU A 309 12.84 -7.90 2.42
CA GLU A 309 12.32 -7.41 3.68
C GLU A 309 13.45 -7.05 4.63
N LEU A 310 13.16 -6.18 5.59
CA LEU A 310 14.06 -5.92 6.71
C LEU A 310 13.58 -6.65 7.95
N VAL A 311 14.50 -7.30 8.64
CA VAL A 311 14.27 -7.95 9.94
C VAL A 311 14.70 -7.03 11.06
N VAL A 312 13.82 -6.79 12.02
CA VAL A 312 14.08 -5.93 13.17
C VAL A 312 14.13 -6.75 14.46
N ALA A 313 15.26 -6.70 15.17
CA ALA A 313 15.33 -7.07 16.57
C ALA A 313 14.60 -5.98 17.37
N LEU A 314 13.31 -6.24 17.67
CA LEU A 314 12.39 -5.25 18.21
C LEU A 314 12.70 -4.89 19.64
N GLN A 315 12.95 -5.92 20.46
CA GLN A 315 13.38 -5.79 21.85
C GLN A 315 14.01 -7.08 22.36
N VAL A 316 14.73 -6.98 23.47
CA VAL A 316 15.30 -8.12 24.20
C VAL A 316 14.48 -8.40 25.44
N LEU A 317 14.00 -9.63 25.58
CA LEU A 317 13.40 -10.17 26.80
C LEU A 317 14.53 -10.58 27.71
N ALA A 318 14.80 -9.81 28.74
CA ALA A 318 15.97 -9.96 29.60
C ALA A 318 16.05 -11.37 30.23
N ALA A 319 17.17 -12.04 30.01
CA ALA A 319 17.50 -13.36 30.54
C ALA A 319 19.04 -13.52 30.60
N ASP A 320 19.53 -14.53 31.27
CA ASP A 320 20.98 -14.76 31.39
C ASP A 320 21.66 -14.99 30.03
N VAL A 321 20.98 -15.62 29.08
CA VAL A 321 21.48 -15.92 27.73
C VAL A 321 21.78 -14.67 26.90
N ASN A 322 21.15 -13.57 27.19
CA ASN A 322 21.28 -12.31 26.45
C ASN A 322 21.83 -11.17 27.32
N LEU A 323 22.58 -11.51 28.36
CA LEU A 323 23.22 -10.55 29.26
C LEU A 323 24.14 -9.60 28.47
N GLY A 324 23.96 -8.30 28.71
CA GLY A 324 24.69 -7.23 28.00
C GLY A 324 23.91 -6.63 26.84
N TYR A 325 22.78 -7.23 26.43
CA TYR A 325 21.95 -6.75 25.33
C TYR A 325 20.55 -6.27 25.74
N HIS A 326 20.24 -6.23 27.03
CA HIS A 326 18.89 -5.97 27.55
C HIS A 326 18.27 -4.64 27.08
N ASP A 327 19.09 -3.63 26.79
CA ASP A 327 18.65 -2.30 26.33
C ASP A 327 18.55 -2.19 24.79
N TRP A 328 18.93 -3.24 24.07
CA TRP A 328 18.90 -3.24 22.61
C TRP A 328 17.46 -3.34 22.12
N ARG A 329 17.09 -2.46 21.17
CA ARG A 329 15.75 -2.40 20.60
C ARG A 329 15.74 -1.67 19.26
N ASN A 330 14.75 -2.02 18.42
CA ASN A 330 14.53 -1.42 17.10
C ASN A 330 15.80 -1.47 16.21
N TRP A 331 16.48 -2.58 16.24
CA TRP A 331 17.76 -2.79 15.62
C TRP A 331 17.61 -3.64 14.36
N VAL A 332 17.95 -3.08 13.20
CA VAL A 332 17.82 -3.77 11.91
C VAL A 332 18.95 -4.80 11.77
N VAL A 333 18.60 -6.03 11.46
CA VAL A 333 19.54 -7.13 11.19
C VAL A 333 19.86 -7.15 9.71
N GLU A 334 21.13 -6.94 9.37
CA GLU A 334 21.62 -7.00 7.98
C GLU A 334 22.20 -8.37 7.64
N ARG A 335 22.84 -9.01 8.62
CA ARG A 335 23.50 -10.33 8.44
C ARG A 335 23.23 -11.24 9.62
N ILE A 336 23.19 -12.53 9.32
CA ILE A 336 23.21 -13.61 10.29
C ILE A 336 24.38 -14.54 9.97
N ASN A 337 25.30 -14.74 10.92
CA ASN A 337 26.51 -15.56 10.74
C ASN A 337 27.35 -15.16 9.50
N GLY A 338 27.36 -13.85 9.17
CA GLY A 338 28.07 -13.32 8.01
C GLY A 338 27.27 -13.33 6.70
N GLU A 339 26.16 -14.09 6.62
CA GLU A 339 25.30 -14.16 5.44
C GLU A 339 24.25 -13.04 5.45
N PRO A 340 23.98 -12.38 4.31
CA PRO A 340 22.94 -11.36 4.22
C PRO A 340 21.54 -11.90 4.55
N VAL A 341 20.73 -11.09 5.21
CA VAL A 341 19.31 -11.38 5.45
C VAL A 341 18.48 -10.88 4.28
N ARG A 342 17.80 -11.78 3.58
CA ARG A 342 16.97 -11.48 2.44
C ARG A 342 15.53 -11.12 2.81
N ASP A 343 14.92 -11.94 3.68
CA ASP A 343 13.54 -11.82 4.15
C ASP A 343 13.39 -12.51 5.52
N PHE A 344 12.23 -12.32 6.15
CA PHE A 344 11.97 -12.86 7.48
C PHE A 344 11.87 -14.40 7.49
N THR A 345 11.37 -15.00 6.42
CA THR A 345 11.29 -16.45 6.28
C THR A 345 12.69 -17.08 6.22
N GLN A 346 13.56 -16.57 5.33
CA GLN A 346 14.95 -17.05 5.22
C GLN A 346 15.72 -16.84 6.54
N PHE A 347 15.56 -15.67 7.19
CA PHE A 347 16.15 -15.40 8.49
C PHE A 347 15.71 -16.41 9.55
N SER A 348 14.42 -16.67 9.64
CA SER A 348 13.85 -17.61 10.63
C SER A 348 14.30 -19.04 10.38
N GLN A 349 14.36 -19.47 9.13
CA GLN A 349 14.88 -20.78 8.74
C GLN A 349 16.37 -20.92 9.03
N ALA A 350 17.17 -19.87 8.80
CA ALA A 350 18.59 -19.86 9.14
C ALA A 350 18.82 -20.06 10.64
N LEU A 351 17.99 -19.47 11.50
CA LEU A 351 18.05 -19.70 12.95
C LEU A 351 17.61 -21.11 13.33
N LYS A 352 16.49 -21.59 12.78
CA LYS A 352 15.95 -22.93 13.05
C LYS A 352 16.95 -24.04 12.68
N ASN A 353 17.66 -23.86 11.57
CA ASN A 353 18.61 -24.84 11.02
C ASN A 353 20.06 -24.57 11.44
N ASN A 354 20.29 -23.64 12.39
CA ASN A 354 21.64 -23.30 12.82
C ASN A 354 22.34 -24.49 13.46
N THR A 355 23.60 -24.70 13.10
CA THR A 355 24.49 -25.74 13.66
C THR A 355 25.74 -25.15 14.30
N LEU A 356 25.92 -23.84 14.22
CA LEU A 356 27.09 -23.17 14.80
C LEU A 356 26.88 -23.01 16.30
N GLU A 357 27.99 -23.01 17.05
CA GLU A 357 28.00 -22.81 18.50
C GLU A 357 27.41 -21.45 18.90
N ASN A 358 27.73 -20.42 18.13
CA ASN A 358 27.24 -19.06 18.37
C ASN A 358 26.52 -18.56 17.13
N VAL A 359 25.40 -17.82 17.33
CA VAL A 359 24.71 -17.07 16.31
C VAL A 359 25.10 -15.61 16.43
N VAL A 360 25.57 -15.04 15.33
CA VAL A 360 26.02 -13.66 15.24
C VAL A 360 25.04 -12.88 14.37
N PHE A 361 24.38 -11.90 14.96
CA PHE A 361 23.56 -10.92 14.24
C PHE A 361 24.38 -9.65 14.06
N GLU A 362 24.35 -9.07 12.87
CA GLU A 362 25.12 -7.87 12.54
C GLU A 362 24.21 -6.84 11.85
N ASN A 363 24.40 -5.55 12.16
CA ASN A 363 23.75 -4.46 11.48
C ASN A 363 24.67 -3.80 10.43
N LYS A 364 24.12 -2.89 9.63
CA LYS A 364 24.87 -2.16 8.59
C LYS A 364 26.09 -1.35 9.09
N ASN A 365 26.16 -1.07 10.39
CA ASN A 365 27.28 -0.35 11.00
C ASN A 365 28.33 -1.28 11.61
N GLY A 366 28.18 -2.61 11.45
CA GLY A 366 29.09 -3.62 11.99
C GLY A 366 28.95 -3.90 13.48
N TYR A 367 27.90 -3.36 14.15
CA TYR A 367 27.59 -3.77 15.52
C TYR A 367 27.07 -5.21 15.51
N GLN A 368 27.51 -5.99 16.50
CA GLN A 368 27.19 -7.40 16.59
C GLN A 368 26.48 -7.73 17.90
N LEU A 369 25.54 -8.65 17.80
CA LEU A 369 24.86 -9.31 18.91
C LEU A 369 25.15 -10.81 18.77
N VAL A 370 25.72 -11.42 19.78
CA VAL A 370 26.18 -12.81 19.75
C VAL A 370 25.44 -13.61 20.81
N ILE A 371 24.81 -14.71 20.40
CA ILE A 371 24.04 -15.59 21.29
C ILE A 371 24.57 -17.03 21.11
N ASN A 372 24.89 -17.67 22.22
CA ASN A 372 25.23 -19.09 22.20
C ASN A 372 23.98 -19.91 21.90
N HIS A 373 24.06 -20.78 20.89
CA HIS A 373 22.91 -21.52 20.34
C HIS A 373 22.32 -22.51 21.34
N GLU A 374 23.16 -23.31 22.00
CA GLU A 374 22.70 -24.30 22.98
C GLU A 374 21.97 -23.63 24.16
N THR A 375 22.57 -22.56 24.69
CA THR A 375 21.96 -21.77 25.78
C THR A 375 20.66 -21.08 25.34
N ALA A 376 20.58 -20.60 24.10
CA ALA A 376 19.37 -20.01 23.57
C ALA A 376 18.21 -21.01 23.59
N LEU A 377 18.43 -22.21 23.07
CA LEU A 377 17.41 -23.26 23.06
C LEU A 377 17.06 -23.73 24.49
N ALA A 378 18.04 -23.90 25.35
CA ALA A 378 17.82 -24.35 26.74
C ALA A 378 17.01 -23.32 27.58
N SER A 379 17.14 -22.02 27.30
CA SER A 379 16.45 -20.95 28.06
C SER A 379 15.08 -20.61 27.51
N GLU A 380 14.68 -21.11 26.36
CA GLU A 380 13.45 -20.77 25.65
C GLU A 380 12.19 -20.92 26.53
N ALA A 381 11.96 -22.12 27.09
CA ALA A 381 10.78 -22.39 27.93
C ALA A 381 10.71 -21.49 29.18
N GLN A 382 11.87 -21.18 29.77
CA GLN A 382 11.94 -20.28 30.93
C GLN A 382 11.56 -18.85 30.53
N ILE A 383 12.10 -18.34 29.42
CA ILE A 383 11.80 -17.00 28.90
C ILE A 383 10.33 -16.88 28.58
N LEU A 384 9.75 -17.82 27.82
CA LEU A 384 8.33 -17.80 27.48
C LEU A 384 7.44 -17.78 28.73
N SER A 385 7.76 -18.62 29.73
CA SER A 385 7.04 -18.66 30.99
C SER A 385 7.14 -17.36 31.77
N GLN A 386 8.35 -16.79 31.89
CA GLN A 386 8.59 -15.53 32.60
C GLN A 386 7.80 -14.36 31.99
N TYR A 387 7.77 -14.26 30.69
CA TYR A 387 7.11 -13.17 29.96
C TYR A 387 5.66 -13.49 29.58
N ARG A 388 5.16 -14.71 29.92
CA ARG A 388 3.79 -15.17 29.60
C ARG A 388 3.49 -15.15 28.10
N ILE A 389 4.45 -15.57 27.29
CA ILE A 389 4.34 -15.65 25.85
C ILE A 389 3.97 -17.10 25.48
N PRO A 390 2.93 -17.31 24.63
CA PRO A 390 2.41 -18.66 24.37
C PRO A 390 3.31 -19.51 23.46
N ALA A 391 4.10 -18.89 22.56
CA ALA A 391 4.92 -19.58 21.58
C ALA A 391 6.15 -18.74 21.20
N THR A 392 7.22 -19.38 20.72
CA THR A 392 8.44 -18.73 20.25
C THR A 392 8.25 -18.03 18.91
N HIS A 393 7.27 -18.40 18.13
CA HIS A 393 7.01 -17.84 16.81
C HIS A 393 5.52 -17.76 16.50
N SER A 394 5.18 -16.96 15.52
CA SER A 394 3.83 -16.88 14.96
C SER A 394 3.43 -18.19 14.28
N ALA A 395 2.13 -18.51 14.30
CA ALA A 395 1.58 -19.64 13.56
C ALA A 395 1.88 -19.49 12.05
N GLY A 396 2.18 -20.60 11.39
CA GLY A 396 2.48 -20.63 9.95
C GLY A 396 3.95 -20.32 9.58
N LEU A 397 4.77 -19.76 10.47
CA LEU A 397 6.14 -19.36 10.13
C LEU A 397 7.03 -20.53 9.65
N PHE A 398 6.77 -21.75 10.09
CA PHE A 398 7.52 -22.95 9.76
C PHE A 398 6.66 -24.09 9.21
N GLU A 399 5.43 -23.77 8.83
CA GLU A 399 4.53 -24.69 8.15
C GLU A 399 4.76 -24.55 6.63
N ASP A 400 4.97 -25.67 5.93
CA ASP A 400 5.12 -25.77 4.47
C ASP A 400 3.75 -25.69 3.75
#